data_4bc18cd7dbb281f14dd7f8251a7a8f09
#
_entry.id   4bc18cd7dbb281f14dd7f8251a7a8f09
#
_cell.length_a   1.000
_cell.length_b   1.000
_cell.length_c   1.000
_cell.angle_alpha   90.00
_cell.angle_beta   90.00
_cell.angle_gamma   90.00
#
_symmetry.space_group_name_H-M   'P 1'
#
loop_
_entity.id
_entity.type
_entity.pdbx_description
1 polymer ?
#
loop_
_entity_poly.entity_id
_entity_poly.type
_entity_poly.pdbx_seq_one_letter_code
_entity_poly.pdbx_strand_id
1 'polypeptide(L)'
;MSKKIYIFVVLWMFSLLGIKAQYNIQCEDTCDHVHGLDMSHYQGDVWWETVATNSNHKLNYVYLKATEGSSLIDQRYYENIQAAKRNGMNVGSYHFYRPQVSQMEQLQNFRAQCRPQDQDLIPMVDIETTGGLSDYALQDSLLKFLDLMTKEYGVRPLVYTYTNFYNRHLMG
;
A
#
# COMPACT_ATOMS: atom_id res chain seq x y z
N MET A 1 16.63 -12.72 -21.08
CA MET A 1 15.28 -12.12 -21.16
C MET A 1 15.15 -11.14 -19.99
N SER A 2 15.23 -9.85 -20.27
CA SER A 2 15.21 -8.78 -19.25
C SER A 2 13.77 -8.56 -18.79
N LYS A 3 13.47 -8.80 -17.50
CA LYS A 3 12.17 -8.45 -16.90
C LYS A 3 12.18 -6.96 -16.63
N LYS A 4 11.44 -6.19 -17.41
CA LYS A 4 11.22 -4.77 -17.15
C LYS A 4 10.19 -4.64 -16.01
N ILE A 5 10.64 -4.07 -14.89
CA ILE A 5 9.78 -3.69 -13.77
C ILE A 5 9.26 -2.29 -14.09
N TYR A 6 7.94 -2.14 -14.24
CA TYR A 6 7.30 -0.84 -14.48
C TYR A 6 6.86 -0.25 -13.13
N ILE A 7 7.33 0.95 -12.88
CA ILE A 7 7.07 1.72 -11.66
C ILE A 7 6.12 2.85 -12.01
N PHE A 8 5.00 2.95 -11.29
CA PHE A 8 4.08 4.06 -11.41
C PHE A 8 4.61 5.26 -10.59
N VAL A 9 4.86 6.36 -11.27
CA VAL A 9 5.16 7.65 -10.65
C VAL A 9 3.87 8.45 -10.59
N VAL A 10 3.36 8.70 -9.39
CA VAL A 10 2.26 9.66 -9.18
C VAL A 10 2.87 11.04 -9.00
N LEU A 11 2.67 11.91 -9.98
CA LEU A 11 3.07 13.31 -9.90
C LEU A 11 2.04 14.11 -9.10
N TRP A 12 2.47 14.71 -8.01
CA TRP A 12 1.72 15.72 -7.28
C TRP A 12 1.83 17.08 -7.97
N MET A 13 0.71 17.60 -8.47
CA MET A 13 0.57 19.02 -8.78
C MET A 13 -0.64 19.58 -8.04
N PHE A 14 -0.38 20.49 -7.11
CA PHE A 14 -1.40 21.35 -6.54
C PHE A 14 -1.83 22.38 -7.57
N SER A 15 -3.11 22.41 -7.94
CA SER A 15 -3.76 23.58 -8.50
C SER A 15 -5.11 23.79 -7.85
N LEU A 16 -5.22 24.91 -7.15
CA LEU A 16 -6.45 25.50 -6.64
C LEU A 16 -7.31 25.95 -7.83
N LEU A 17 -8.12 25.07 -8.39
CA LEU A 17 -9.29 25.39 -9.21
C LEU A 17 -10.04 24.06 -9.38
N GLY A 18 -11.33 24.03 -9.03
CA GLY A 18 -12.17 22.84 -9.03
C GLY A 18 -12.27 22.15 -10.40
N ILE A 19 -11.24 21.42 -10.74
CA ILE A 19 -11.20 20.52 -11.87
C ILE A 19 -11.48 19.13 -11.30
N LYS A 20 -12.63 18.57 -11.66
CA LYS A 20 -12.85 17.14 -11.52
C LYS A 20 -11.73 16.46 -12.30
N ALA A 21 -10.72 15.97 -11.60
CA ALA A 21 -9.64 15.21 -12.20
C ALA A 21 -10.24 13.88 -12.71
N GLN A 22 -10.51 13.85 -13.99
CA GLN A 22 -10.85 12.62 -14.70
C GLN A 22 -9.51 11.92 -14.94
N TYR A 23 -9.15 11.00 -14.05
CA TYR A 23 -7.97 10.17 -14.24
C TYR A 23 -8.23 9.19 -15.39
N ASN A 24 -7.79 9.55 -16.59
CA ASN A 24 -7.62 8.58 -17.66
C ASN A 24 -6.34 7.77 -17.35
N ILE A 25 -6.53 6.63 -16.69
CA ILE A 25 -5.47 5.63 -16.59
C ILE A 25 -5.40 4.94 -17.96
N GLN A 26 -4.59 5.49 -18.85
CA GLN A 26 -4.22 4.78 -20.08
C GLN A 26 -3.11 3.78 -19.72
N CYS A 27 -3.49 2.53 -19.55
CA CYS A 27 -2.52 1.44 -19.56
C CYS A 27 -2.33 1.01 -21.02
N GLU A 28 -1.20 1.35 -21.61
CA GLU A 28 -0.85 0.97 -23.01
C GLU A 28 -0.37 -0.49 -23.12
N ASP A 29 -0.49 -1.27 -22.05
CA ASP A 29 0.00 -2.62 -22.03
C ASP A 29 -1.06 -3.59 -22.58
N THR A 30 -0.71 -4.30 -23.63
CA THR A 30 -1.55 -5.30 -24.30
C THR A 30 -1.46 -6.70 -23.66
N CYS A 31 -0.77 -6.83 -22.53
CA CYS A 31 -0.65 -8.09 -21.81
C CYS A 31 -1.84 -8.29 -20.86
N ASP A 32 -2.22 -9.55 -20.62
CA ASP A 32 -3.20 -9.94 -19.61
C ASP A 32 -2.65 -9.73 -18.20
N HIS A 33 -2.64 -8.47 -17.75
CA HIS A 33 -2.22 -8.12 -16.39
C HIS A 33 -3.41 -8.05 -15.44
N VAL A 34 -3.13 -8.40 -14.19
CA VAL A 34 -4.06 -8.18 -13.09
C VAL A 34 -3.89 -6.75 -12.59
N HIS A 35 -4.93 -5.94 -12.71
CA HIS A 35 -4.91 -4.53 -12.33
C HIS A 35 -5.44 -4.33 -10.92
N GLY A 36 -4.80 -3.45 -10.18
CA GLY A 36 -5.21 -3.05 -8.84
C GLY A 36 -4.84 -1.62 -8.52
N LEU A 37 -5.27 -1.18 -7.35
CA LEU A 37 -5.02 0.16 -6.81
C LEU A 37 -4.47 0.05 -5.38
N ASP A 38 -3.81 1.10 -4.92
CA ASP A 38 -3.60 1.38 -3.51
C ASP A 38 -4.33 2.67 -3.12
N MET A 39 -4.87 2.70 -1.90
CA MET A 39 -5.68 3.81 -1.41
C MET A 39 -5.51 4.04 0.09
N SER A 40 -5.78 5.28 0.51
CA SER A 40 -5.84 5.72 1.89
C SER A 40 -6.92 6.77 2.07
N HIS A 41 -7.05 7.34 3.27
CA HIS A 41 -7.93 8.49 3.50
C HIS A 41 -7.63 9.72 2.62
N TYR A 42 -6.42 9.83 2.05
CA TYR A 42 -6.05 10.95 1.19
C TYR A 42 -6.85 11.04 -0.11
N GLN A 43 -7.44 9.92 -0.56
CA GLN A 43 -8.33 9.91 -1.72
C GLN A 43 -9.74 10.41 -1.38
N GLY A 44 -10.04 10.67 -0.11
CA GLY A 44 -11.36 11.14 0.33
C GLY A 44 -12.46 10.09 0.15
N ASP A 45 -13.64 10.55 -0.29
CA ASP A 45 -14.77 9.66 -0.55
C ASP A 45 -14.58 8.91 -1.88
N VAL A 46 -14.62 7.60 -1.83
CA VAL A 46 -14.40 6.72 -2.98
C VAL A 46 -15.74 6.14 -3.45
N TRP A 47 -16.05 6.34 -4.72
CA TRP A 47 -17.24 5.78 -5.36
C TRP A 47 -16.89 4.38 -5.89
N TRP A 48 -16.89 3.40 -4.98
CA TRP A 48 -16.41 2.04 -5.24
C TRP A 48 -17.12 1.34 -6.40
N GLU A 49 -18.42 1.57 -6.58
CA GLU A 49 -19.16 1.05 -7.72
C GLU A 49 -18.60 1.59 -9.04
N THR A 50 -18.30 2.89 -9.09
CA THR A 50 -17.68 3.51 -10.25
C THR A 50 -16.25 2.99 -10.48
N VAL A 51 -15.48 2.82 -9.42
CA VAL A 51 -14.11 2.25 -9.49
C VAL A 51 -14.14 0.83 -10.05
N ALA A 52 -15.11 0.02 -9.62
CA ALA A 52 -15.24 -1.37 -10.06
C ALA A 52 -15.73 -1.51 -11.50
N THR A 53 -16.53 -0.55 -12.02
CA THR A 53 -17.20 -0.68 -13.30
C THR A 53 -16.66 0.19 -14.43
N ASN A 54 -16.05 1.34 -14.12
CA ASN A 54 -15.67 2.37 -15.10
C ASN A 54 -14.18 2.38 -15.48
N SER A 55 -13.40 1.41 -15.10
CA SER A 55 -12.04 1.29 -15.59
C SER A 55 -12.03 0.64 -16.97
N ASN A 56 -11.21 1.12 -17.89
CA ASN A 56 -10.95 0.45 -19.17
C ASN A 56 -10.38 -0.98 -18.96
N HIS A 57 -9.93 -1.27 -17.76
CA HIS A 57 -9.45 -2.56 -17.30
C HIS A 57 -10.16 -2.93 -16.00
N LYS A 58 -10.60 -4.16 -15.91
CA LYS A 58 -11.22 -4.67 -14.68
C LYS A 58 -10.21 -4.59 -13.53
N LEU A 59 -10.52 -3.81 -12.51
CA LEU A 59 -9.74 -3.80 -11.28
C LEU A 59 -10.06 -5.03 -10.44
N ASN A 60 -9.04 -5.80 -10.13
CA ASN A 60 -9.19 -7.09 -9.46
C ASN A 60 -8.90 -6.99 -7.96
N TYR A 61 -8.07 -6.01 -7.55
CA TYR A 61 -7.66 -5.89 -6.17
C TYR A 61 -7.39 -4.44 -5.76
N VAL A 62 -7.41 -4.23 -4.46
CA VAL A 62 -7.00 -2.96 -3.84
C VAL A 62 -6.20 -3.22 -2.58
N TYR A 63 -5.11 -2.46 -2.39
CA TYR A 63 -4.42 -2.34 -1.12
C TYR A 63 -4.88 -1.08 -0.41
N LEU A 64 -5.32 -1.22 0.84
CA LEU A 64 -5.83 -0.12 1.65
C LEU A 64 -4.87 0.18 2.81
N LYS A 65 -4.56 1.47 3.01
CA LYS A 65 -3.84 1.90 4.20
C LYS A 65 -4.67 1.53 5.42
N ALA A 66 -4.10 0.70 6.28
CA ALA A 66 -4.75 0.36 7.54
C ALA A 66 -4.19 1.16 8.68
N THR A 67 -2.86 1.25 8.77
CA THR A 67 -2.19 1.86 9.91
C THR A 67 -0.88 2.53 9.50
N GLU A 68 -0.36 3.36 10.42
CA GLU A 68 0.95 3.99 10.32
C GLU A 68 1.59 4.07 11.69
N GLY A 69 2.88 3.73 11.80
CA GLY A 69 3.59 3.77 13.06
C GLY A 69 2.89 2.98 14.17
N SER A 70 3.10 3.36 15.41
CA SER A 70 2.60 2.61 16.57
C SER A 70 1.12 2.82 16.91
N SER A 71 0.44 3.84 16.34
CA SER A 71 -0.88 4.22 16.84
C SER A 71 -1.85 4.80 15.82
N LEU A 72 -1.36 5.26 14.66
CA LEU A 72 -2.26 5.85 13.68
C LEU A 72 -3.03 4.76 12.95
N ILE A 73 -4.34 4.92 12.90
CA ILE A 73 -5.26 4.09 12.11
C ILE A 73 -5.82 4.97 11.00
N ASP A 74 -5.83 4.46 9.77
CA ASP A 74 -6.44 5.20 8.67
C ASP A 74 -7.94 5.30 8.87
N GLN A 75 -8.45 6.53 8.95
CA GLN A 75 -9.84 6.81 9.30
C GLN A 75 -10.87 6.30 8.29
N ARG A 76 -10.44 5.98 7.06
CA ARG A 76 -11.29 5.43 6.00
C ARG A 76 -11.10 3.92 5.80
N TYR A 77 -10.17 3.30 6.52
CA TYR A 77 -9.81 1.90 6.30
C TYR A 77 -11.02 0.97 6.39
N TYR A 78 -11.76 1.04 7.49
CA TYR A 78 -12.88 0.13 7.74
C TYR A 78 -14.02 0.28 6.72
N GLU A 79 -14.35 1.51 6.36
CA GLU A 79 -15.35 1.81 5.35
C GLU A 79 -14.91 1.30 3.98
N ASN A 80 -13.67 1.60 3.59
CA ASN A 80 -13.13 1.25 2.29
C ASN A 80 -12.99 -0.27 2.10
N ILE A 81 -12.50 -1.00 3.09
CA ILE A 81 -12.35 -2.47 2.97
C ILE A 81 -13.71 -3.15 2.76
N GLN A 82 -14.72 -2.72 3.48
CA GLN A 82 -16.05 -3.27 3.30
C GLN A 82 -16.67 -2.91 1.95
N ALA A 83 -16.50 -1.67 1.53
CA ALA A 83 -17.02 -1.20 0.26
C ALA A 83 -16.32 -1.88 -0.94
N ALA A 84 -15.00 -2.02 -0.91
CA ALA A 84 -14.25 -2.73 -1.93
C ALA A 84 -14.69 -4.19 -2.06
N LYS A 85 -14.84 -4.90 -0.93
CA LYS A 85 -15.33 -6.29 -0.92
C LYS A 85 -16.75 -6.42 -1.49
N ARG A 86 -17.67 -5.53 -1.11
CA ARG A 86 -19.04 -5.53 -1.66
C ARG A 86 -19.05 -5.33 -3.18
N ASN A 87 -18.04 -4.67 -3.74
CA ASN A 87 -17.89 -4.47 -5.17
C ASN A 87 -17.01 -5.54 -5.85
N GLY A 88 -16.76 -6.67 -5.18
CA GLY A 88 -16.11 -7.84 -5.75
C GLY A 88 -14.58 -7.71 -5.94
N MET A 89 -13.93 -6.78 -5.26
CA MET A 89 -12.48 -6.63 -5.27
C MET A 89 -11.85 -7.51 -4.20
N ASN A 90 -10.70 -8.12 -4.52
CA ASN A 90 -9.82 -8.71 -3.51
C ASN A 90 -9.14 -7.59 -2.74
N VAL A 91 -9.12 -7.68 -1.42
CA VAL A 91 -8.54 -6.65 -0.58
C VAL A 91 -7.28 -7.11 0.13
N GLY A 92 -6.29 -6.24 0.15
CA GLY A 92 -5.12 -6.30 0.99
C GLY A 92 -5.00 -5.05 1.83
N SER A 93 -4.17 -5.12 2.86
CA SER A 93 -3.92 -3.99 3.73
C SER A 93 -2.45 -3.67 3.80
N TYR A 94 -2.12 -2.39 3.92
CA TYR A 94 -0.76 -1.97 4.11
C TYR A 94 -0.54 -1.17 5.39
N HIS A 95 0.67 -1.29 5.91
CA HIS A 95 1.19 -0.53 7.03
C HIS A 95 2.23 0.48 6.52
N PHE A 96 2.02 1.76 6.81
CA PHE A 96 3.05 2.77 6.57
C PHE A 96 4.09 2.71 7.69
N TYR A 97 5.27 2.22 7.35
CA TYR A 97 6.33 1.93 8.31
C TYR A 97 7.09 3.18 8.74
N ARG A 98 7.28 3.34 10.05
CA ARG A 98 8.06 4.41 10.66
C ARG A 98 9.32 3.82 11.31
N PRO A 99 10.51 3.92 10.67
CA PRO A 99 11.72 3.24 11.11
C PRO A 99 12.19 3.56 12.53
N GLN A 100 11.89 4.77 13.01
CA GLN A 100 12.25 5.24 14.35
C GLN A 100 11.31 4.77 15.47
N VAL A 101 10.23 4.06 15.12
CA VAL A 101 9.23 3.56 16.05
C VAL A 101 9.44 2.07 16.30
N SER A 102 9.10 1.59 17.49
CA SER A 102 9.20 0.18 17.87
C SER A 102 8.48 -0.73 16.88
N GLN A 103 9.19 -1.72 16.33
CA GLN A 103 8.62 -2.68 15.37
C GLN A 103 7.48 -3.50 15.99
N MET A 104 7.61 -3.83 17.29
CA MET A 104 6.56 -4.59 17.99
C MET A 104 5.28 -3.77 18.16
N GLU A 105 5.39 -2.48 18.50
CA GLU A 105 4.23 -1.61 18.61
C GLU A 105 3.55 -1.39 17.25
N GLN A 106 4.34 -1.25 16.17
CA GLN A 106 3.81 -1.17 14.82
C GLN A 106 3.09 -2.46 14.41
N LEU A 107 3.65 -3.63 14.70
CA LEU A 107 2.96 -4.88 14.47
C LEU A 107 1.65 -4.96 15.26
N GLN A 108 1.66 -4.57 16.53
CA GLN A 108 0.44 -4.56 17.37
C GLN A 108 -0.63 -3.65 16.79
N ASN A 109 -0.25 -2.45 16.32
CA ASN A 109 -1.16 -1.53 15.67
C ASN A 109 -1.76 -2.15 14.40
N PHE A 110 -0.94 -2.72 13.52
CA PHE A 110 -1.41 -3.33 12.27
C PHE A 110 -2.32 -4.53 12.51
N ARG A 111 -1.91 -5.49 13.33
CA ARG A 111 -2.68 -6.71 13.59
C ARG A 111 -4.03 -6.46 14.27
N ALA A 112 -4.14 -5.37 15.03
CA ALA A 112 -5.40 -4.99 15.66
C ALA A 112 -6.47 -4.60 14.63
N GLN A 113 -6.06 -4.12 13.45
CA GLN A 113 -6.95 -3.73 12.35
C GLN A 113 -7.07 -4.81 11.27
N CYS A 114 -6.01 -5.55 11.03
CA CYS A 114 -5.85 -6.44 9.87
C CYS A 114 -5.66 -7.88 10.32
N ARG A 115 -6.75 -8.57 10.67
CA ARG A 115 -6.69 -10.00 10.99
C ARG A 115 -6.46 -10.81 9.71
N PRO A 116 -5.63 -11.87 9.72
CA PRO A 116 -5.33 -12.66 8.52
C PRO A 116 -6.56 -13.16 7.78
N GLN A 117 -7.58 -13.60 8.52
CA GLN A 117 -8.83 -14.14 7.94
C GLN A 117 -9.71 -13.10 7.23
N ASP A 118 -9.44 -11.82 7.44
CA ASP A 118 -10.22 -10.73 6.82
C ASP A 118 -9.55 -10.21 5.55
N GLN A 119 -8.37 -10.74 5.20
CA GLN A 119 -7.57 -10.33 4.05
C GLN A 119 -7.65 -11.37 2.92
N ASP A 120 -7.76 -10.88 1.68
CA ASP A 120 -7.71 -11.73 0.48
C ASP A 120 -6.28 -11.77 -0.09
N LEU A 121 -5.47 -10.77 0.24
CA LEU A 121 -4.08 -10.63 -0.21
C LEU A 121 -3.12 -10.64 0.97
N ILE A 122 -1.86 -10.95 0.68
CA ILE A 122 -0.78 -10.91 1.68
C ILE A 122 -0.55 -9.47 2.18
N PRO A 123 -0.14 -9.27 3.43
CA PRO A 123 0.08 -7.93 3.96
C PRO A 123 1.19 -7.20 3.21
N MET A 124 1.13 -5.87 3.19
CA MET A 124 2.15 -5.03 2.59
C MET A 124 2.71 -4.04 3.60
N VAL A 125 4.01 -3.79 3.49
CA VAL A 125 4.75 -2.79 4.26
C VAL A 125 5.20 -1.70 3.29
N ASP A 126 4.75 -0.49 3.54
CA ASP A 126 5.09 0.71 2.78
C ASP A 126 6.19 1.49 3.53
N ILE A 127 7.37 1.63 2.90
CA ILE A 127 8.52 2.33 3.47
C ILE A 127 9.01 3.42 2.52
N GLU A 128 8.93 4.67 2.97
CA GLU A 128 9.25 5.86 2.18
C GLU A 128 10.10 6.89 2.92
N THR A 129 10.50 6.59 4.15
CA THR A 129 11.31 7.49 4.98
C THR A 129 12.36 6.72 5.75
N THR A 130 13.54 7.34 5.91
CA THR A 130 14.62 6.78 6.76
C THR A 130 14.34 6.97 8.25
N GLY A 131 13.42 7.88 8.62
CA GLY A 131 13.20 8.26 10.01
C GLY A 131 14.45 8.84 10.70
N GLY A 132 15.46 9.32 9.91
CA GLY A 132 16.73 9.81 10.42
C GLY A 132 17.74 8.72 10.75
N LEU A 133 17.44 7.44 10.43
CA LEU A 133 18.39 6.34 10.61
C LEU A 133 19.43 6.30 9.48
N SER A 134 20.60 5.74 9.77
CA SER A 134 21.55 5.33 8.72
C SER A 134 20.96 4.17 7.90
N ASP A 135 21.45 3.97 6.67
CA ASP A 135 20.95 2.92 5.79
C ASP A 135 21.07 1.53 6.43
N TYR A 136 22.17 1.25 7.10
CA TYR A 136 22.36 0.00 7.83
C TYR A 136 21.31 -0.20 8.94
N ALA A 137 21.08 0.83 9.77
CA ALA A 137 20.09 0.76 10.85
C ALA A 137 18.65 0.67 10.29
N LEU A 138 18.37 1.34 9.18
CA LEU A 138 17.10 1.27 8.48
C LEU A 138 16.82 -0.15 7.96
N GLN A 139 17.79 -0.74 7.28
CA GLN A 139 17.67 -2.09 6.72
C GLN A 139 17.49 -3.14 7.82
N ASP A 140 18.29 -3.07 8.89
CA ASP A 140 18.16 -3.96 10.05
C ASP A 140 16.80 -3.82 10.73
N SER A 141 16.33 -2.58 10.92
CA SER A 141 15.03 -2.27 11.48
C SER A 141 13.88 -2.83 10.61
N LEU A 142 13.96 -2.60 9.30
CA LEU A 142 12.96 -3.12 8.35
C LEU A 142 12.95 -4.65 8.34
N LEU A 143 14.11 -5.30 8.26
CA LEU A 143 14.18 -6.76 8.25
C LEU A 143 13.56 -7.37 9.51
N LYS A 144 13.83 -6.79 10.69
CA LYS A 144 13.20 -7.22 11.94
C LYS A 144 11.68 -7.08 11.90
N PHE A 145 11.17 -5.99 11.34
CA PHE A 145 9.72 -5.81 11.19
C PHE A 145 9.11 -6.82 10.22
N LEU A 146 9.75 -7.07 9.07
CA LEU A 146 9.30 -8.07 8.11
C LEU A 146 9.29 -9.49 8.70
N ASP A 147 10.27 -9.82 9.55
CA ASP A 147 10.29 -11.10 10.26
C ASP A 147 9.16 -11.24 11.29
N LEU A 148 8.85 -10.16 12.01
CA LEU A 148 7.71 -10.13 12.92
C LEU A 148 6.38 -10.29 12.17
N MET A 149 6.21 -9.58 11.05
CA MET A 149 5.04 -9.71 10.18
C MET A 149 4.92 -11.13 9.61
N THR A 150 6.04 -11.72 9.19
CA THR A 150 6.06 -13.09 8.66
C THR A 150 5.60 -14.12 9.71
N LYS A 151 6.04 -13.95 10.95
CA LYS A 151 5.64 -14.83 12.07
C LYS A 151 4.15 -14.68 12.39
N GLU A 152 3.62 -13.47 12.37
CA GLU A 152 2.22 -13.17 12.69
C GLU A 152 1.27 -13.67 11.58
N TYR A 153 1.62 -13.42 10.31
CA TYR A 153 0.72 -13.69 9.18
C TYR A 153 1.00 -15.01 8.45
N GLY A 154 2.07 -15.73 8.83
CA GLY A 154 2.45 -16.99 8.20
C GLY A 154 2.96 -16.87 6.77
N VAL A 155 3.14 -15.65 6.27
CA VAL A 155 3.60 -15.33 4.91
C VAL A 155 4.46 -14.08 4.95
N ARG A 156 5.50 -14.03 4.10
CA ARG A 156 6.35 -12.85 3.98
C ARG A 156 5.55 -11.69 3.35
N PRO A 157 5.51 -10.51 3.96
CA PRO A 157 4.79 -9.37 3.41
C PRO A 157 5.44 -8.85 2.12
N LEU A 158 4.66 -8.17 1.29
CA LEU A 158 5.20 -7.32 0.23
C LEU A 158 5.88 -6.10 0.85
N VAL A 159 6.90 -5.60 0.17
CA VAL A 159 7.51 -4.31 0.48
C VAL A 159 7.23 -3.35 -0.67
N TYR A 160 6.58 -2.25 -0.36
CA TYR A 160 6.38 -1.14 -1.28
C TYR A 160 7.33 0.01 -0.93
N THR A 161 7.91 0.60 -1.95
CA THR A 161 8.69 1.83 -1.84
C THR A 161 8.90 2.43 -3.24
N TYR A 162 9.23 3.72 -3.33
CA TYR A 162 9.56 4.31 -4.62
C TYR A 162 11.04 4.04 -5.00
N THR A 163 11.29 3.96 -6.29
CA THR A 163 12.59 3.54 -6.86
C THR A 163 13.78 4.30 -6.30
N ASN A 164 13.63 5.62 -6.15
CA ASN A 164 14.74 6.44 -5.66
C ASN A 164 15.09 6.12 -4.19
N PHE A 165 14.08 5.82 -3.36
CA PHE A 165 14.32 5.42 -1.98
C PHE A 165 15.00 4.04 -1.93
N TYR A 166 14.51 3.09 -2.71
CA TYR A 166 15.13 1.77 -2.82
C TYR A 166 16.61 1.86 -3.21
N ASN A 167 16.91 2.58 -4.31
CA ASN A 167 18.27 2.69 -4.81
C ASN A 167 19.24 3.38 -3.85
N ARG A 168 18.73 4.34 -3.04
CA ARG A 168 19.57 5.09 -2.10
C ARG A 168 19.76 4.39 -0.78
N HIS A 169 18.77 3.70 -0.27
CA HIS A 169 18.70 3.30 1.13
C HIS A 169 18.55 1.81 1.35
N LEU A 170 17.99 1.07 0.37
CA LEU A 170 17.68 -0.36 0.52
C LEU A 170 18.52 -1.27 -0.36
N MET A 171 19.19 -0.72 -1.37
CA MET A 171 20.10 -1.45 -2.26
C MET A 171 21.51 -1.40 -1.66
N GLY A 172 21.85 -2.36 -0.81
CA GLY A 172 23.16 -2.49 -0.17
C GLY A 172 23.74 -3.88 -0.35
#